data_99c311848f2f73cb1176f9d3ac76f41d
#
_entry.id   99c311848f2f73cb1176f9d3ac76f41d
#
_cell.length_a   1.000
_cell.length_b   1.000
_cell.length_c   1.000
_cell.angle_alpha   90.00
_cell.angle_beta   90.00
_cell.angle_gamma   90.00
#
_symmetry.space_group_name_H-M   'P 1'
#
loop_
_entity.id
_entity.type
_entity.pdbx_description
1 polymer ?
#
loop_
_entity_poly.entity_id
_entity_poly.type
_entity_poly.pdbx_seq_one_letter_code
_entity_poly.pdbx_strand_id
1 'polypeptide(L)'
;MNNLNKDGYSSDNGSRKKYHDLLKDKLPEGAEIFYEIVGYVNETTPIMGSVSNKGVKEKEFTKKFGDTTTFSYGCKPGENEMYVYRMTMTTADGTVVEVPWETVEVWCDKLGVKHVPDLEKFIFTTPEDLKERVNKYLDGMPADEIGKTHIAEGVVVRIDNRATFTAYKDKVFEFKVIEGIAKDPSDAPDMEEADVVFEETFNE
;
A
#
# COMPACT_ATOMS: atom_id res chain seq x y z
N MET A 1 9.17 -15.85 -0.02
CA MET A 1 10.35 -15.58 0.83
C MET A 1 11.26 -14.64 0.07
N ASN A 2 11.38 -13.41 0.51
CA ASN A 2 12.36 -12.49 -0.07
C ASN A 2 13.77 -12.95 0.35
N ASN A 3 14.63 -13.24 -0.62
CA ASN A 3 16.03 -13.53 -0.33
C ASN A 3 16.70 -12.28 0.22
N LEU A 4 16.90 -12.23 1.52
CA LEU A 4 17.75 -11.22 2.14
C LEU A 4 19.23 -11.61 1.92
N ASN A 5 20.05 -10.63 1.57
CA ASN A 5 21.50 -10.83 1.60
C ASN A 5 22.02 -10.83 3.06
N LYS A 6 23.34 -11.03 3.25
CA LYS A 6 23.96 -11.07 4.58
C LYS A 6 23.76 -9.80 5.43
N ASP A 7 23.36 -8.70 4.80
CA ASP A 7 23.12 -7.41 5.46
C ASP A 7 21.63 -7.17 5.74
N GLY A 8 20.77 -8.19 5.55
CA GLY A 8 19.34 -8.08 5.78
C GLY A 8 18.54 -7.43 4.65
N TYR A 9 19.16 -7.16 3.51
CA TYR A 9 18.50 -6.54 2.35
C TYR A 9 18.19 -7.57 1.27
N SER A 10 17.12 -7.33 0.51
CA SER A 10 16.77 -8.13 -0.64
C SER A 10 17.69 -7.83 -1.85
N SER A 11 17.83 -8.74 -2.80
CA SER A 11 18.76 -8.61 -3.94
C SER A 11 18.37 -7.53 -4.98
N ASP A 12 17.19 -6.94 -4.87
CA ASP A 12 16.69 -5.82 -5.70
C ASP A 12 17.05 -4.41 -5.15
N ASN A 13 18.00 -4.28 -4.39
CA ASN A 13 18.37 -3.52 -3.21
C ASN A 13 18.83 -2.08 -3.31
N GLY A 14 18.96 -1.47 -4.43
CA GLY A 14 19.31 -0.05 -4.49
C GLY A 14 18.25 0.84 -3.83
N SER A 15 16.97 0.56 -4.10
CA SER A 15 15.84 1.35 -3.64
C SER A 15 15.63 1.26 -2.13
N ARG A 16 15.61 0.04 -1.58
CA ARG A 16 15.39 -0.18 -0.13
C ARG A 16 16.53 0.37 0.70
N LYS A 17 17.78 0.14 0.27
CA LYS A 17 18.96 0.68 0.95
C LYS A 17 18.94 2.21 1.02
N LYS A 18 18.56 2.89 -0.05
CA LYS A 18 18.41 4.36 -0.11
C LYS A 18 17.52 4.86 1.01
N TYR A 19 16.34 4.25 1.19
CA TYR A 19 15.38 4.67 2.21
C TYR A 19 15.77 4.24 3.61
N HIS A 20 16.36 3.05 3.78
CA HIS A 20 16.94 2.66 5.06
C HIS A 20 18.02 3.64 5.51
N ASP A 21 18.96 4.01 4.65
CA ASP A 21 20.02 4.96 4.96
C ASP A 21 19.46 6.37 5.25
N LEU A 22 18.33 6.72 4.63
CA LEU A 22 17.62 7.97 4.93
C LEU A 22 17.03 7.99 6.35
N LEU A 23 16.56 6.87 6.85
CA LEU A 23 15.71 6.76 8.05
C LEU A 23 16.46 6.30 9.30
N LYS A 24 17.49 5.46 9.18
CA LYS A 24 18.11 4.69 10.28
C LYS A 24 18.52 5.52 11.50
N ASP A 25 18.97 6.77 11.32
CA ASP A 25 19.43 7.63 12.40
C ASP A 25 18.41 8.74 12.77
N LYS A 26 17.21 8.68 12.20
CA LYS A 26 16.18 9.72 12.37
C LYS A 26 14.94 9.25 13.11
N LEU A 27 14.76 7.93 13.20
CA LEU A 27 13.66 7.35 13.95
C LEU A 27 14.00 7.29 15.43
N PRO A 28 13.04 7.55 16.33
CA PRO A 28 13.23 7.31 17.76
C PRO A 28 13.41 5.82 18.02
N GLU A 29 14.11 5.50 19.12
CA GLU A 29 14.26 4.12 19.58
C GLU A 29 12.89 3.46 19.80
N GLY A 30 12.74 2.24 19.33
CA GLY A 30 11.48 1.49 19.38
C GLY A 30 10.48 1.82 18.29
N ALA A 31 10.75 2.79 17.40
CA ALA A 31 9.88 3.07 16.27
C ALA A 31 10.15 2.14 15.10
N GLU A 32 9.07 1.64 14.50
CA GLU A 32 9.08 0.92 13.23
C GLU A 32 8.22 1.63 12.20
N ILE A 33 8.69 1.67 10.96
CA ILE A 33 7.97 2.23 9.82
C ILE A 33 7.66 1.11 8.83
N PHE A 34 6.39 1.04 8.44
CA PHE A 34 5.89 0.17 7.38
C PHE A 34 5.61 1.00 6.13
N TYR A 35 6.20 0.59 5.01
CA TYR A 35 6.14 1.36 3.78
C TYR A 35 6.19 0.46 2.55
N GLU A 36 5.74 1.00 1.43
CA GLU A 36 5.94 0.42 0.11
C GLU A 36 6.84 1.34 -0.74
N ILE A 37 7.62 0.72 -1.61
CA ILE A 37 8.39 1.42 -2.63
C ILE A 37 7.74 1.13 -3.97
N VAL A 38 7.41 2.18 -4.70
CA VAL A 38 6.78 2.12 -6.01
C VAL A 38 7.67 2.71 -7.09
N GLY A 39 7.38 2.44 -8.37
CA GLY A 39 8.13 2.94 -9.50
C GLY A 39 9.11 1.93 -10.06
N TYR A 40 10.38 2.29 -10.18
CA TYR A 40 11.38 1.50 -10.89
C TYR A 40 12.62 1.22 -10.04
N VAL A 41 13.19 0.02 -10.22
CA VAL A 41 14.50 -0.35 -9.68
C VAL A 41 15.62 0.35 -10.46
N ASN A 42 15.46 0.47 -11.78
CA ASN A 42 16.36 1.12 -12.73
C ASN A 42 15.59 1.60 -13.97
N GLU A 43 16.29 2.12 -14.98
CA GLU A 43 15.69 2.68 -16.20
C GLU A 43 14.76 1.73 -16.97
N THR A 44 14.84 0.43 -16.76
CA THR A 44 14.09 -0.57 -17.54
C THR A 44 13.22 -1.51 -16.73
N THR A 45 13.46 -1.58 -15.41
CA THR A 45 12.85 -2.60 -14.55
C THR A 45 11.90 -1.95 -13.55
N PRO A 46 10.58 -2.08 -13.72
CA PRO A 46 9.62 -1.65 -12.70
C PRO A 46 9.73 -2.53 -11.46
N ILE A 47 9.44 -1.96 -10.29
CA ILE A 47 9.41 -2.68 -8.99
C ILE A 47 8.28 -3.70 -9.01
N MET A 48 7.08 -3.30 -9.44
CA MET A 48 5.99 -4.21 -9.76
C MET A 48 6.02 -4.52 -11.25
N GLY A 49 6.00 -5.80 -11.61
CA GLY A 49 5.98 -6.22 -13.01
C GLY A 49 4.73 -5.72 -13.74
N SER A 50 4.87 -5.49 -15.04
CA SER A 50 3.73 -5.17 -15.88
C SER A 50 2.80 -6.37 -16.04
N VAL A 51 1.49 -6.13 -16.04
CA VAL A 51 0.45 -7.15 -16.19
C VAL A 51 -0.43 -6.88 -17.40
N SER A 52 -0.99 -7.94 -17.98
CA SER A 52 -1.89 -7.85 -19.13
C SER A 52 -3.32 -7.51 -18.67
N ASN A 53 -3.94 -6.54 -19.30
CA ASN A 53 -5.33 -6.12 -19.05
C ASN A 53 -6.35 -6.96 -19.83
N LYS A 54 -5.92 -7.96 -20.60
CA LYS A 54 -6.80 -8.77 -21.47
C LYS A 54 -7.87 -9.57 -20.71
N GLY A 55 -7.70 -9.80 -19.41
CA GLY A 55 -8.70 -10.46 -18.56
C GLY A 55 -9.93 -9.61 -18.28
N VAL A 56 -9.78 -8.28 -18.31
CA VAL A 56 -10.88 -7.34 -18.07
C VAL A 56 -11.74 -7.23 -19.32
N LYS A 57 -13.03 -7.54 -19.19
CA LYS A 57 -13.97 -7.64 -20.33
C LYS A 57 -14.49 -6.29 -20.83
N GLU A 58 -14.44 -5.26 -19.98
CA GLU A 58 -14.90 -3.93 -20.34
C GLU A 58 -14.03 -3.28 -21.41
N LYS A 59 -14.62 -2.99 -22.56
CA LYS A 59 -13.90 -2.32 -23.68
C LYS A 59 -13.37 -0.94 -23.30
N GLU A 60 -14.09 -0.22 -22.46
CA GLU A 60 -13.67 1.10 -21.98
C GLU A 60 -12.44 1.02 -21.06
N PHE A 61 -12.22 -0.13 -20.39
CA PHE A 61 -11.04 -0.34 -19.57
C PHE A 61 -9.75 -0.29 -20.39
N THR A 62 -9.68 -1.11 -21.46
CA THR A 62 -8.51 -1.12 -22.35
C THR A 62 -8.32 0.22 -23.06
N LYS A 63 -9.42 0.92 -23.40
CA LYS A 63 -9.35 2.25 -23.98
C LYS A 63 -8.77 3.28 -23.00
N LYS A 64 -9.06 3.16 -21.70
CA LYS A 64 -8.59 4.07 -20.66
C LYS A 64 -7.16 3.75 -20.20
N PHE A 65 -6.84 2.48 -19.98
CA PHE A 65 -5.59 2.04 -19.35
C PHE A 65 -4.66 1.25 -20.27
N GLY A 66 -5.05 1.01 -21.56
CA GLY A 66 -4.26 0.24 -22.53
C GLY A 66 -4.35 -1.27 -22.35
N ASP A 67 -3.56 -2.01 -23.16
CA ASP A 67 -3.51 -3.48 -23.13
C ASP A 67 -2.67 -4.04 -21.99
N THR A 68 -1.83 -3.20 -21.37
CA THR A 68 -0.90 -3.59 -20.32
C THR A 68 -0.83 -2.47 -19.27
N THR A 69 -0.90 -2.85 -18.01
CA THR A 69 -0.69 -1.94 -16.88
C THR A 69 0.71 -2.11 -16.31
N THR A 70 1.43 -1.01 -16.15
CA THR A 70 2.66 -0.92 -15.36
C THR A 70 2.38 -0.06 -14.13
N PHE A 71 2.54 -0.63 -12.96
CA PHE A 71 2.26 0.04 -11.69
C PHE A 71 3.41 1.00 -11.32
N SER A 72 3.50 2.10 -12.05
CA SER A 72 4.56 3.09 -11.88
C SER A 72 4.26 4.16 -10.83
N TYR A 73 2.98 4.35 -10.48
CA TYR A 73 2.51 5.40 -9.56
C TYR A 73 3.07 6.79 -9.90
N GLY A 74 3.16 7.08 -11.20
CA GLY A 74 3.66 8.35 -11.72
C GLY A 74 5.18 8.50 -11.75
N CYS A 75 5.94 7.53 -11.26
CA CYS A 75 7.39 7.52 -11.36
C CYS A 75 7.83 7.30 -12.82
N LYS A 76 8.88 7.99 -13.23
CA LYS A 76 9.54 7.74 -14.51
C LYS A 76 10.51 6.55 -14.40
N PRO A 77 10.90 5.92 -15.53
CA PRO A 77 12.00 4.98 -15.55
C PRO A 77 13.21 5.48 -14.76
N GLY A 78 13.77 4.65 -13.90
CA GLY A 78 14.88 5.00 -13.01
C GLY A 78 14.47 5.71 -11.70
N GLU A 79 13.22 6.17 -11.58
CA GLU A 79 12.73 6.81 -10.36
C GLU A 79 11.94 5.83 -9.49
N ASN A 80 12.02 6.03 -8.18
CA ASN A 80 11.19 5.33 -7.20
C ASN A 80 10.84 6.24 -6.04
N GLU A 81 9.70 5.96 -5.41
CA GLU A 81 9.19 6.69 -4.26
C GLU A 81 8.78 5.72 -3.16
N MET A 82 8.94 6.17 -1.91
CA MET A 82 8.51 5.45 -0.72
C MET A 82 7.24 6.06 -0.16
N TYR A 83 6.25 5.22 0.15
CA TYR A 83 5.00 5.63 0.77
C TYR A 83 4.80 4.89 2.08
N VAL A 84 4.82 5.62 3.19
CA VAL A 84 4.55 5.09 4.53
C VAL A 84 3.05 4.88 4.68
N TYR A 85 2.65 3.73 5.21
CA TYR A 85 1.24 3.41 5.48
C TYR A 85 0.96 3.06 6.94
N ARG A 86 2.00 2.88 7.78
CA ARG A 86 1.86 2.51 9.18
C ARG A 86 3.13 2.84 9.96
N MET A 87 2.99 3.16 11.23
CA MET A 87 4.09 3.19 12.20
C MET A 87 3.67 2.51 13.49
N THR A 88 4.62 1.87 14.16
CA THR A 88 4.46 1.36 15.51
C THR A 88 5.54 1.94 16.42
N MET A 89 5.31 1.82 17.73
CA MET A 89 6.26 2.18 18.75
C MET A 89 6.34 1.05 19.79
N THR A 90 7.53 0.56 20.04
CA THR A 90 7.79 -0.37 21.14
C THR A 90 8.09 0.43 22.39
N THR A 91 7.30 0.22 23.43
CA THR A 91 7.46 0.89 24.75
C THR A 91 8.56 0.21 25.56
N ALA A 92 8.98 0.83 26.66
CA ALA A 92 10.08 0.35 27.49
C ALA A 92 9.84 -1.05 28.12
N ASP A 93 8.57 -1.47 28.25
CA ASP A 93 8.18 -2.81 28.70
C ASP A 93 8.05 -3.84 27.59
N GLY A 94 8.39 -3.44 26.34
CA GLY A 94 8.33 -4.31 25.17
C GLY A 94 6.95 -4.37 24.48
N THR A 95 5.96 -3.61 24.93
CA THR A 95 4.65 -3.55 24.30
C THR A 95 4.72 -2.76 22.99
N VAL A 96 4.25 -3.35 21.89
CA VAL A 96 4.13 -2.68 20.59
C VAL A 96 2.76 -2.00 20.50
N VAL A 97 2.75 -0.72 20.21
CA VAL A 97 1.52 0.07 20.05
C VAL A 97 1.48 0.77 18.70
N GLU A 98 0.28 0.91 18.14
CA GLU A 98 0.04 1.65 16.91
C GLU A 98 0.22 3.15 17.13
N VAL A 99 0.89 3.80 16.19
CA VAL A 99 0.99 5.26 16.15
C VAL A 99 -0.25 5.79 15.41
N PRO A 100 -1.00 6.74 16.00
CA PRO A 100 -2.15 7.36 15.35
C PRO A 100 -1.77 7.98 14.01
N TRP A 101 -2.68 7.90 13.02
CA TRP A 101 -2.37 8.30 11.65
C TRP A 101 -1.90 9.76 11.52
N GLU A 102 -2.54 10.68 12.21
CA GLU A 102 -2.10 12.10 12.21
C GLU A 102 -0.66 12.28 12.72
N THR A 103 -0.23 11.42 13.63
CA THR A 103 1.16 11.41 14.11
C THR A 103 2.10 10.81 13.05
N VAL A 104 1.66 9.79 12.30
CA VAL A 104 2.41 9.22 11.17
C VAL A 104 2.65 10.31 10.12
N GLU A 105 1.62 11.07 9.74
CA GLU A 105 1.73 12.19 8.78
C GLU A 105 2.79 13.20 9.24
N VAL A 106 2.74 13.63 10.51
CA VAL A 106 3.73 14.56 11.09
C VAL A 106 5.15 13.98 11.05
N TRP A 107 5.33 12.69 11.30
CA TRP A 107 6.63 12.04 11.18
C TRP A 107 7.10 11.98 9.73
N CYS A 108 6.25 11.65 8.78
CA CYS A 108 6.59 11.64 7.36
C CYS A 108 7.09 13.01 6.89
N ASP A 109 6.42 14.07 7.28
CA ASP A 109 6.83 15.46 6.98
C ASP A 109 8.22 15.76 7.56
N LYS A 110 8.47 15.43 8.83
CA LYS A 110 9.77 15.63 9.49
C LYS A 110 10.90 14.83 8.85
N LEU A 111 10.60 13.63 8.37
CA LEU A 111 11.57 12.73 7.74
C LEU A 111 11.80 13.08 6.27
N GLY A 112 10.92 13.88 5.67
CA GLY A 112 10.93 14.22 4.25
C GLY A 112 10.58 13.02 3.37
N VAL A 113 9.65 12.17 3.83
CA VAL A 113 9.14 11.00 3.10
C VAL A 113 7.63 11.13 2.88
N LYS A 114 7.12 10.42 1.88
CA LYS A 114 5.68 10.44 1.58
C LYS A 114 4.93 9.42 2.43
N HIS A 115 3.65 9.65 2.63
CA HIS A 115 2.70 8.67 3.15
C HIS A 115 1.64 8.35 2.09
N VAL A 116 0.91 7.26 2.28
CA VAL A 116 -0.21 6.93 1.40
C VAL A 116 -1.28 8.02 1.45
N PRO A 117 -2.02 8.29 0.35
CA PRO A 117 -3.04 9.32 0.34
C PRO A 117 -4.16 9.07 1.35
N ASP A 118 -4.56 10.12 2.07
CA ASP A 118 -5.80 10.15 2.81
C ASP A 118 -6.94 10.48 1.85
N LEU A 119 -7.92 9.57 1.75
CA LEU A 119 -9.09 9.79 0.91
C LEU A 119 -10.21 10.46 1.68
N GLU A 120 -10.49 10.00 2.90
CA GLU A 120 -11.55 10.52 3.76
C GLU A 120 -11.31 10.13 5.23
N LYS A 121 -11.60 11.05 6.16
CA LYS A 121 -11.66 10.77 7.61
C LYS A 121 -13.10 10.95 8.07
N PHE A 122 -13.66 9.96 8.74
CA PHE A 122 -15.04 9.98 9.21
C PHE A 122 -15.24 9.20 10.50
N ILE A 123 -16.38 9.43 11.15
CA ILE A 123 -16.82 8.64 12.29
C ILE A 123 -17.75 7.55 11.78
N PHE A 124 -17.43 6.30 12.11
CA PHE A 124 -18.28 5.16 11.76
C PHE A 124 -19.69 5.32 12.37
N THR A 125 -20.71 5.10 11.57
CA THR A 125 -22.11 5.16 11.98
C THR A 125 -22.80 3.82 11.79
N THR A 126 -22.88 3.31 10.57
CA THR A 126 -23.47 2.02 10.22
C THR A 126 -22.64 1.29 9.16
N PRO A 127 -22.80 -0.03 9.03
CA PRO A 127 -22.16 -0.79 7.95
C PRO A 127 -22.58 -0.28 6.55
N GLU A 128 -23.81 0.15 6.39
CA GLU A 128 -24.34 0.67 5.12
C GLU A 128 -23.67 1.99 4.73
N ASP A 129 -23.53 2.93 5.68
CA ASP A 129 -22.80 4.19 5.47
C ASP A 129 -21.34 3.92 5.11
N LEU A 130 -20.69 2.97 5.80
CA LEU A 130 -19.33 2.56 5.47
C LEU A 130 -19.24 2.02 4.03
N LYS A 131 -20.14 1.12 3.64
CA LYS A 131 -20.17 0.54 2.29
C LYS A 131 -20.37 1.62 1.21
N GLU A 132 -21.25 2.57 1.43
CA GLU A 132 -21.48 3.69 0.50
C GLU A 132 -20.22 4.54 0.33
N ARG A 133 -19.50 4.86 1.42
CA ARG A 133 -18.25 5.61 1.39
C ARG A 133 -17.15 4.87 0.63
N VAL A 134 -17.01 3.58 0.90
CA VAL A 134 -16.01 2.72 0.22
C VAL A 134 -16.31 2.62 -1.27
N ASN A 135 -17.57 2.33 -1.65
CA ASN A 135 -17.96 2.20 -3.04
C ASN A 135 -17.72 3.48 -3.87
N LYS A 136 -17.82 4.65 -3.26
CA LYS A 136 -17.50 5.93 -3.90
C LYS A 136 -16.08 5.96 -4.51
N TYR A 137 -15.15 5.21 -3.94
CA TYR A 137 -13.77 5.11 -4.41
C TYR A 137 -13.49 3.87 -5.27
N LEU A 138 -14.40 2.90 -5.30
CA LEU A 138 -14.25 1.66 -6.05
C LEU A 138 -15.02 1.66 -7.38
N ASP A 139 -16.06 2.49 -7.48
CA ASP A 139 -16.95 2.51 -8.63
C ASP A 139 -16.33 3.22 -9.84
N GLY A 140 -16.66 2.73 -11.05
CA GLY A 140 -16.36 3.42 -12.31
C GLY A 140 -14.90 3.36 -12.76
N MET A 141 -14.17 2.35 -12.40
CA MET A 141 -12.76 2.16 -12.80
C MET A 141 -11.90 3.37 -12.41
N PRO A 142 -11.76 3.67 -11.10
CA PRO A 142 -10.99 4.81 -10.64
C PRO A 142 -9.52 4.70 -11.04
N ALA A 143 -8.88 5.83 -11.30
CA ALA A 143 -7.43 5.88 -11.43
C ALA A 143 -6.79 5.92 -10.03
N ASP A 144 -5.53 5.48 -9.95
CA ASP A 144 -4.74 5.62 -8.72
C ASP A 144 -4.65 7.10 -8.30
N GLU A 145 -4.62 7.36 -6.99
CA GLU A 145 -4.54 8.74 -6.48
C GLU A 145 -3.12 9.30 -6.51
N ILE A 146 -2.10 8.44 -6.57
CA ILE A 146 -0.70 8.86 -6.48
C ILE A 146 -0.20 9.41 -7.81
N GLY A 147 -0.37 8.67 -8.88
CA GLY A 147 0.15 9.06 -10.20
C GLY A 147 -0.93 9.27 -11.25
N LYS A 148 -2.12 8.73 -11.01
CA LYS A 148 -3.26 8.69 -11.95
C LYS A 148 -2.92 8.04 -13.29
N THR A 149 -1.94 7.14 -13.28
CA THR A 149 -1.35 6.52 -14.47
C THR A 149 -1.94 5.17 -14.82
N HIS A 150 -2.57 4.50 -13.86
CA HIS A 150 -3.17 3.19 -14.00
C HIS A 150 -4.45 3.10 -13.17
N ILE A 151 -5.09 1.91 -13.17
CA ILE A 151 -6.24 1.68 -12.30
C ILE A 151 -5.81 1.67 -10.83
N ALA A 152 -6.65 2.21 -9.95
CA ALA A 152 -6.45 2.08 -8.51
C ALA A 152 -6.56 0.62 -8.08
N GLU A 153 -5.74 0.22 -7.12
CA GLU A 153 -5.87 -1.12 -6.52
C GLU A 153 -7.16 -1.26 -5.71
N GLY A 154 -7.49 -0.25 -4.96
CA GLY A 154 -8.61 -0.21 -4.05
C GLY A 154 -8.39 0.77 -2.92
N VAL A 155 -9.07 0.52 -1.80
CA VAL A 155 -8.99 1.35 -0.59
C VAL A 155 -8.68 0.51 0.64
N VAL A 156 -8.10 1.14 1.64
CA VAL A 156 -7.91 0.57 2.97
C VAL A 156 -8.69 1.41 3.97
N VAL A 157 -9.63 0.79 4.67
CA VAL A 157 -10.33 1.39 5.80
C VAL A 157 -9.57 1.05 7.06
N ARG A 158 -8.96 2.06 7.68
CA ARG A 158 -8.24 1.92 8.94
C ARG A 158 -9.09 2.40 10.11
N ILE A 159 -9.12 1.63 11.20
CA ILE A 159 -9.68 2.10 12.47
C ILE A 159 -8.53 2.70 13.27
N ASP A 160 -8.54 4.02 13.39
CA ASP A 160 -7.48 4.76 14.05
C ASP A 160 -7.68 4.89 15.57
N ASN A 161 -6.66 5.41 16.27
CA ASN A 161 -6.65 5.63 17.73
C ASN A 161 -6.90 4.34 18.55
N ARG A 162 -6.35 3.22 18.08
CA ARG A 162 -6.31 1.94 18.81
C ARG A 162 -4.87 1.53 19.08
N ALA A 163 -4.66 0.77 20.15
CA ALA A 163 -3.35 0.21 20.45
C ALA A 163 -2.90 -0.85 19.45
N THR A 164 -3.84 -1.50 18.78
CA THR A 164 -3.59 -2.54 17.77
C THR A 164 -4.07 -2.10 16.40
N PHE A 165 -3.31 -2.48 15.37
CA PHE A 165 -3.71 -2.24 13.99
C PHE A 165 -5.00 -2.99 13.66
N THR A 166 -5.93 -2.28 13.06
CA THR A 166 -7.15 -2.86 12.50
C THR A 166 -7.45 -2.14 11.20
N ALA A 167 -7.40 -2.87 10.10
CA ALA A 167 -7.67 -2.33 8.78
C ALA A 167 -8.34 -3.38 7.89
N TYR A 168 -9.16 -2.91 6.96
CA TYR A 168 -9.85 -3.72 5.97
C TYR A 168 -9.48 -3.19 4.60
N LYS A 169 -9.07 -4.09 3.69
CA LYS A 169 -8.73 -3.76 2.31
C LYS A 169 -9.86 -4.20 1.39
N ASP A 170 -10.34 -3.30 0.55
CA ASP A 170 -11.27 -3.62 -0.53
C ASP A 170 -10.65 -3.20 -1.85
N LYS A 171 -10.59 -4.15 -2.80
CA LYS A 171 -9.96 -3.96 -4.10
C LYS A 171 -11.01 -3.66 -5.16
N VAL A 172 -10.67 -2.78 -6.08
CA VAL A 172 -11.46 -2.56 -7.30
C VAL A 172 -11.63 -3.88 -8.05
N PHE A 173 -12.83 -4.13 -8.56
CA PHE A 173 -13.14 -5.41 -9.22
C PHE A 173 -12.19 -5.72 -10.39
N GLU A 174 -11.94 -4.76 -11.26
CA GLU A 174 -11.06 -4.92 -12.41
C GLU A 174 -9.61 -5.22 -11.97
N PHE A 175 -9.18 -4.68 -10.84
CA PHE A 175 -7.89 -5.00 -10.26
C PHE A 175 -7.83 -6.45 -9.76
N LYS A 176 -8.91 -6.94 -9.10
CA LYS A 176 -9.05 -8.37 -8.73
C LYS A 176 -8.97 -9.28 -9.96
N VAL A 177 -9.53 -8.85 -11.11
CA VAL A 177 -9.44 -9.59 -12.39
C VAL A 177 -8.02 -9.63 -12.93
N ILE A 178 -7.30 -8.48 -12.88
CA ILE A 178 -5.91 -8.37 -13.34
C ILE A 178 -4.98 -9.27 -12.53
N GLU A 179 -5.19 -9.34 -11.21
CA GLU A 179 -4.43 -10.23 -10.33
C GLU A 179 -4.85 -11.71 -10.42
N GLY A 180 -5.92 -12.01 -11.15
CA GLY A 180 -6.45 -13.38 -11.28
C GLY A 180 -7.21 -13.90 -10.05
N ILE A 181 -7.59 -13.01 -9.15
CA ILE A 181 -8.36 -13.33 -7.93
C ILE A 181 -9.82 -13.60 -8.28
N ALA A 182 -10.40 -12.82 -9.20
CA ALA A 182 -11.78 -12.95 -9.60
C ALA A 182 -11.91 -13.07 -11.13
N LYS A 183 -12.96 -13.76 -11.60
CA LYS A 183 -13.34 -13.85 -13.01
C LYS A 183 -14.72 -13.23 -13.27
N ASP A 184 -15.54 -13.19 -12.25
CA ASP A 184 -16.90 -12.67 -12.25
C ASP A 184 -17.13 -11.87 -10.96
N PRO A 185 -17.95 -10.81 -10.98
CA PRO A 185 -18.26 -10.03 -9.78
C PRO A 185 -18.80 -10.86 -8.60
N SER A 186 -19.48 -11.98 -8.89
CA SER A 186 -20.00 -12.89 -7.85
C SER A 186 -18.92 -13.71 -7.13
N ASP A 187 -17.73 -13.82 -7.72
CA ASP A 187 -16.61 -14.58 -7.14
C ASP A 187 -15.73 -13.73 -6.21
N ALA A 188 -15.92 -12.42 -6.24
CA ALA A 188 -15.06 -11.51 -5.48
C ALA A 188 -15.57 -11.33 -4.05
N PRO A 189 -14.76 -11.56 -3.01
CA PRO A 189 -15.14 -11.23 -1.64
C PRO A 189 -15.37 -9.71 -1.53
N ASP A 190 -16.36 -9.32 -0.72
CA ASP A 190 -16.74 -7.91 -0.56
C ASP A 190 -15.62 -7.10 0.10
N MET A 191 -14.97 -7.65 1.14
CA MET A 191 -13.88 -6.98 1.86
C MET A 191 -12.99 -8.01 2.56
N GLU A 192 -11.69 -7.81 2.52
CA GLU A 192 -10.71 -8.66 3.20
C GLU A 192 -10.11 -7.91 4.39
N GLU A 193 -9.94 -8.60 5.52
CA GLU A 193 -9.15 -8.06 6.62
C GLU A 193 -7.70 -7.90 6.14
N ALA A 194 -7.14 -6.71 6.30
CA ALA A 194 -5.75 -6.48 5.93
C ALA A 194 -4.87 -7.32 6.86
N ASP A 195 -4.06 -8.20 6.27
CA ASP A 195 -3.16 -9.06 7.01
C ASP A 195 -2.27 -8.24 7.94
N VAL A 196 -2.47 -8.45 9.23
CA VAL A 196 -1.50 -8.04 10.24
C VAL A 196 -0.37 -9.06 10.16
N VAL A 197 0.68 -8.74 9.44
CA VAL A 197 1.89 -9.56 9.47
C VAL A 197 2.49 -9.40 10.86
N PHE A 198 2.08 -10.24 11.79
CA PHE A 198 2.86 -10.52 12.97
C PHE A 198 4.05 -11.36 12.50
N GLU A 199 5.21 -10.74 12.30
CA GLU A 199 6.44 -11.50 12.40
C GLU A 199 6.53 -11.96 13.85
N GLU A 200 6.16 -13.21 14.09
CA GLU A 200 6.53 -13.90 15.33
C GLU A 200 8.05 -13.86 15.39
N THR A 201 8.59 -12.95 16.21
CA THR A 201 9.98 -13.03 16.64
C THR A 201 10.11 -14.30 17.44
N PHE A 202 10.54 -15.38 16.79
CA PHE A 202 10.97 -16.58 17.50
C PHE A 202 12.18 -16.22 18.33
N ASN A 203 11.96 -16.10 19.63
CA ASN A 203 13.01 -16.21 20.63
C ASN A 203 13.46 -17.69 20.65
N GLU A 204 14.64 -17.98 20.17
CA GLU A 204 15.54 -19.01 20.63
C GLU A 204 16.94 -18.44 20.78
#